data_be88d8f138998a410f110c68840b4ca1
#
_entry.id   be88d8f138998a410f110c68840b4ca1
#
_cell.length_a   1.000
_cell.length_b   1.000
_cell.length_c   1.000
_cell.angle_alpha   90.00
_cell.angle_beta   90.00
_cell.angle_gamma   90.00
#
_symmetry.space_group_name_H-M   'P 1'
#
loop_
_entity.id
_entity.type
_entity.pdbx_description
1 polymer ?
#
loop_
_entity_poly.entity_id
_entity_poly.type
_entity_poly.pdbx_seq_one_letter_code
_entity_poly.pdbx_strand_id
1 'polypeptide(L)'
;ASDVYKRQMFKRDRSRLHDIYERMNYCPLGAGALAGTTYPLDRELTASLLGFYGPTLNSMDSVSDRDYLIEFLSALSTIMMHLSRFSEEICIWNSNEYRFIELDDAFSTGSSIMPQKKNPDIAELVRGKTGRVYGALMSLLTTMKGIPLAYNKDMQEDKELSFDAFDTAKGCISLFKGMIDTMKFNNKRMEASAKNGFTNATDAADYLVKKGVPFREAHGIVGQLVLMCIEKNIALDDLSLEEYKAVSPVFDEDIYEAISLQTCVDKRLTLGAPGPEVMNKVIAIYDKYMDEN
;
A
#
# COMPACT_ATOMS: atom_id res chain seq x y z
N ALA A 1 3.17 -4.96 -11.44
CA ALA A 1 3.88 -3.84 -10.77
C ALA A 1 3.12 -3.35 -9.53
N SER A 2 1.83 -3.16 -9.64
CA SER A 2 0.99 -2.75 -8.50
C SER A 2 1.00 -3.78 -7.36
N ASP A 3 0.95 -5.07 -7.66
CA ASP A 3 1.03 -6.14 -6.68
C ASP A 3 2.38 -6.14 -5.94
N VAL A 4 3.48 -6.02 -6.67
CA VAL A 4 4.84 -5.95 -6.10
C VAL A 4 5.01 -4.72 -5.18
N TYR A 5 4.50 -3.57 -5.58
CA TYR A 5 4.50 -2.36 -4.74
C TYR A 5 3.81 -2.62 -3.40
N LYS A 6 2.70 -3.32 -3.42
CA LYS A 6 1.90 -3.66 -2.25
C LYS A 6 2.64 -4.63 -1.32
N ARG A 7 3.22 -5.69 -1.87
CA ARG A 7 4.04 -6.64 -1.11
C ARG A 7 5.21 -5.93 -0.41
N GLN A 8 5.85 -4.97 -1.07
CA GLN A 8 6.92 -4.15 -0.46
C GLN A 8 6.44 -3.34 0.74
N MET A 9 5.25 -2.74 0.67
CA MET A 9 4.69 -1.98 1.80
C MET A 9 4.46 -2.88 3.00
N PHE A 10 3.75 -3.98 2.82
CA PHE A 10 3.42 -4.90 3.91
C PHE A 10 4.63 -5.64 4.48
N LYS A 11 5.66 -5.90 3.66
CA LYS A 11 6.95 -6.39 4.17
C LYS A 11 7.59 -5.41 5.16
N ARG A 12 7.58 -4.11 4.85
CA ARG A 12 8.06 -3.08 5.78
C ARG A 12 7.19 -2.95 7.02
N ASP A 13 5.87 -3.11 6.89
CA ASP A 13 4.94 -3.08 8.02
C ASP A 13 5.19 -4.27 8.96
N ARG A 14 5.41 -5.45 8.41
CA ARG A 14 5.80 -6.63 9.20
C ARG A 14 7.12 -6.42 9.94
N SER A 15 8.12 -5.84 9.29
CA SER A 15 9.40 -5.49 9.92
C SER A 15 9.20 -4.54 11.10
N ARG A 16 8.34 -3.50 10.97
CA ARG A 16 8.00 -2.61 12.10
C ARG A 16 7.41 -3.36 13.28
N LEU A 17 6.46 -4.27 13.04
CA LEU A 17 5.86 -5.07 14.11
C LEU A 17 6.89 -5.99 14.77
N HIS A 18 7.81 -6.54 14.01
CA HIS A 18 8.89 -7.36 14.57
C HIS A 18 9.85 -6.52 15.43
N ASP A 19 10.26 -5.35 14.96
CA ASP A 19 11.11 -4.44 15.73
C ASP A 19 10.46 -4.04 17.06
N ILE A 20 9.15 -3.83 17.09
CA ILE A 20 8.39 -3.54 18.30
C ILE A 20 8.38 -4.75 19.22
N TYR A 21 8.13 -5.95 18.68
CA TYR A 21 8.13 -7.18 19.46
C TYR A 21 9.45 -7.40 20.19
N GLU A 22 10.59 -7.16 19.53
CA GLU A 22 11.93 -7.25 20.15
C GLU A 22 12.09 -6.29 21.33
N ARG A 23 11.55 -5.08 21.26
CA ARG A 23 11.66 -4.09 22.33
C ARG A 23 10.64 -4.31 23.45
N MET A 24 9.43 -4.77 23.14
CA MET A 24 8.36 -4.93 24.14
C MET A 24 8.44 -6.25 24.93
N ASN A 25 9.21 -7.23 24.47
CA ASN A 25 9.19 -8.58 25.03
C ASN A 25 10.03 -8.72 26.31
N TYR A 26 9.86 -7.78 27.25
CA TYR A 26 10.46 -7.79 28.58
C TYR A 26 9.38 -7.73 29.67
N CYS A 27 9.53 -8.55 30.72
CA CYS A 27 8.51 -8.75 31.76
C CYS A 27 8.59 -7.66 32.83
N PRO A 28 7.53 -6.87 33.05
CA PRO A 28 7.50 -5.86 34.13
C PRO A 28 7.12 -6.42 35.48
N LEU A 29 6.61 -7.66 35.57
CA LEU A 29 6.13 -8.22 36.84
C LEU A 29 7.22 -8.31 37.89
N GLY A 30 6.81 -8.03 39.12
CA GLY A 30 7.72 -7.97 40.27
C GLY A 30 8.40 -6.60 40.48
N ALA A 31 8.13 -5.60 39.63
CA ALA A 31 8.61 -4.23 39.80
C ALA A 31 7.97 -3.51 41.00
N GLY A 32 6.91 -4.06 41.56
CA GLY A 32 6.13 -3.42 42.64
C GLY A 32 5.44 -2.15 42.16
N ALA A 33 5.28 -1.16 43.00
CA ALA A 33 4.70 0.12 42.64
C ALA A 33 5.64 0.97 41.75
N LEU A 34 6.95 0.96 42.05
CA LEU A 34 8.03 1.66 41.32
C LEU A 34 9.45 1.31 41.74
N ALA A 35 9.64 0.59 42.85
CA ALA A 35 10.94 0.39 43.50
C ALA A 35 11.20 -1.08 43.90
N GLY A 36 10.48 -2.02 43.31
CA GLY A 36 10.59 -3.42 43.65
C GLY A 36 9.88 -3.79 44.95
N THR A 37 10.38 -4.82 45.64
CA THR A 37 9.81 -5.36 46.87
C THR A 37 10.90 -5.94 47.76
N THR A 38 10.61 -6.09 49.05
CA THR A 38 11.48 -6.78 50.01
C THR A 38 11.27 -8.29 50.04
N TYR A 39 10.25 -8.81 49.30
CA TYR A 39 10.03 -10.24 49.17
C TYR A 39 11.02 -10.86 48.19
N PRO A 40 11.46 -12.11 48.39
CA PRO A 40 12.41 -12.81 47.54
C PRO A 40 11.72 -13.33 46.27
N LEU A 41 11.32 -12.39 45.38
CA LEU A 41 10.70 -12.74 44.10
C LEU A 41 11.79 -13.12 43.10
N ASP A 42 11.54 -14.23 42.37
CA ASP A 42 12.37 -14.60 41.21
C ASP A 42 11.73 -14.07 39.92
N ARG A 43 12.21 -12.89 39.51
CA ARG A 43 11.71 -12.22 38.30
C ARG A 43 12.17 -12.90 37.02
N GLU A 44 13.37 -13.53 37.05
CA GLU A 44 13.89 -14.29 35.91
C GLU A 44 13.00 -15.51 35.63
N LEU A 45 12.68 -16.27 36.67
CA LEU A 45 11.75 -17.42 36.53
C LEU A 45 10.38 -16.95 36.01
N THR A 46 9.86 -15.85 36.54
CA THR A 46 8.57 -15.29 36.09
C THR A 46 8.60 -14.92 34.60
N ALA A 47 9.63 -14.23 34.15
CA ALA A 47 9.80 -13.86 32.77
C ALA A 47 9.92 -15.09 31.84
N SER A 48 10.71 -16.07 32.26
CA SER A 48 10.91 -17.34 31.53
C SER A 48 9.61 -18.12 31.38
N LEU A 49 8.83 -18.29 32.45
CA LEU A 49 7.56 -19.01 32.44
C LEU A 49 6.50 -18.35 31.55
N LEU A 50 6.58 -17.04 31.39
CA LEU A 50 5.67 -16.25 30.53
C LEU A 50 6.18 -16.09 29.10
N GLY A 51 7.40 -16.55 28.78
CA GLY A 51 7.98 -16.51 27.44
C GLY A 51 8.56 -15.16 27.06
N PHE A 52 8.87 -14.30 28.02
CA PHE A 52 9.61 -13.05 27.78
C PHE A 52 11.12 -13.31 27.67
N TYR A 53 11.85 -12.38 27.06
CA TYR A 53 13.32 -12.45 26.95
C TYR A 53 14.02 -12.31 28.32
N GLY A 54 13.38 -11.65 29.26
CA GLY A 54 13.86 -11.42 30.62
C GLY A 54 13.02 -10.39 31.34
N PRO A 55 13.32 -10.08 32.61
CA PRO A 55 12.67 -8.99 33.35
C PRO A 55 13.17 -7.64 32.87
N THR A 56 12.32 -6.60 32.98
CA THR A 56 12.76 -5.21 32.87
C THR A 56 13.73 -4.85 33.99
N LEU A 57 14.77 -4.07 33.69
CA LEU A 57 15.89 -3.84 34.62
C LEU A 57 15.70 -2.68 35.60
N ASN A 58 14.71 -1.82 35.37
CA ASN A 58 14.39 -0.70 36.24
C ASN A 58 12.92 -0.70 36.63
N SER A 59 12.64 -0.76 37.95
CA SER A 59 11.27 -0.89 38.46
C SER A 59 10.39 0.34 38.16
N MET A 60 10.97 1.54 38.15
CA MET A 60 10.25 2.78 37.84
C MET A 60 9.87 2.79 36.35
N ASP A 61 10.78 2.44 35.46
CA ASP A 61 10.57 2.31 34.05
C ASP A 61 9.52 1.22 33.74
N SER A 62 9.60 0.07 34.41
CA SER A 62 8.66 -1.05 34.27
C SER A 62 7.18 -0.66 34.46
N VAL A 63 6.90 0.31 35.34
CA VAL A 63 5.52 0.75 35.61
C VAL A 63 5.13 1.99 34.81
N SER A 64 6.10 2.74 34.30
CA SER A 64 5.95 4.02 33.61
C SER A 64 5.95 3.89 32.09
N ASP A 65 6.68 2.93 31.53
CA ASP A 65 6.86 2.80 30.08
C ASP A 65 5.54 2.48 29.35
N ARG A 66 5.32 3.16 28.24
CA ARG A 66 4.28 2.92 27.24
C ARG A 66 4.82 3.11 25.84
N ASP A 67 6.13 3.20 25.66
CA ASP A 67 6.76 3.42 24.36
C ASP A 67 6.38 2.29 23.39
N TYR A 68 6.35 1.05 23.88
CA TYR A 68 5.94 -0.11 23.07
C TYR A 68 4.50 0.01 22.54
N LEU A 69 3.57 0.61 23.30
CA LEU A 69 2.19 0.83 22.83
C LEU A 69 2.12 1.98 21.81
N ILE A 70 2.92 3.04 22.01
CA ILE A 70 3.01 4.16 21.06
C ILE A 70 3.60 3.65 19.74
N GLU A 71 4.68 2.87 19.79
CA GLU A 71 5.27 2.24 18.61
C GLU A 71 4.27 1.31 17.92
N PHE A 72 3.54 0.48 18.69
CA PHE A 72 2.54 -0.43 18.16
C PHE A 72 1.39 0.31 17.45
N LEU A 73 0.81 1.32 18.10
CA LEU A 73 -0.23 2.15 17.50
C LEU A 73 0.28 2.93 16.27
N SER A 74 1.55 3.34 16.27
CA SER A 74 2.19 3.96 15.11
C SER A 74 2.33 2.97 13.93
N ALA A 75 2.71 1.73 14.20
CA ALA A 75 2.77 0.68 13.19
C ALA A 75 1.37 0.35 12.65
N LEU A 76 0.37 0.19 13.51
CA LEU A 76 -1.03 -0.02 13.10
C LEU A 76 -1.54 1.16 12.26
N SER A 77 -1.22 2.39 12.64
CA SER A 77 -1.57 3.59 11.87
C SER A 77 -0.95 3.58 10.48
N THR A 78 0.31 3.13 10.37
CA THR A 78 1.00 2.99 9.08
C THR A 78 0.34 1.91 8.21
N ILE A 79 0.00 0.75 8.78
CA ILE A 79 -0.74 -0.32 8.09
C ILE A 79 -2.09 0.19 7.59
N MET A 80 -2.85 0.86 8.44
CA MET A 80 -4.15 1.41 8.07
C MET A 80 -4.05 2.49 6.99
N MET A 81 -3.00 3.31 7.00
CA MET A 81 -2.72 4.26 5.92
C MET A 81 -2.47 3.54 4.59
N HIS A 82 -1.71 2.46 4.60
CA HIS A 82 -1.50 1.66 3.40
C HIS A 82 -2.81 1.04 2.89
N LEU A 83 -3.62 0.45 3.77
CA LEU A 83 -4.93 -0.11 3.42
C LEU A 83 -5.88 0.98 2.91
N SER A 84 -5.87 2.18 3.51
CA SER A 84 -6.69 3.31 3.08
C SER A 84 -6.37 3.75 1.65
N ARG A 85 -5.08 3.87 1.31
CA ARG A 85 -4.65 4.19 -0.06
C ARG A 85 -5.09 3.14 -1.08
N PHE A 86 -5.02 1.88 -0.69
CA PHE A 86 -5.53 0.78 -1.50
C PHE A 86 -7.05 0.84 -1.69
N SER A 87 -7.75 1.10 -0.60
CA SER A 87 -9.19 1.25 -0.61
C SER A 87 -9.65 2.35 -1.56
N GLU A 88 -8.90 3.47 -1.61
CA GLU A 88 -9.19 4.56 -2.55
C GLU A 88 -9.07 4.10 -4.00
N GLU A 89 -7.99 3.40 -4.36
CA GLU A 89 -7.83 2.82 -5.70
C GLU A 89 -8.99 1.87 -6.05
N ILE A 90 -9.40 1.01 -5.12
CA ILE A 90 -10.51 0.08 -5.31
C ILE A 90 -11.83 0.83 -5.52
N CYS A 91 -12.10 1.87 -4.74
CA CYS A 91 -13.31 2.69 -4.90
C CYS A 91 -13.35 3.34 -6.29
N ILE A 92 -12.23 3.92 -6.75
CA ILE A 92 -12.09 4.52 -8.07
C ILE A 92 -12.30 3.45 -9.15
N TRP A 93 -11.60 2.32 -9.06
CA TRP A 93 -11.67 1.27 -10.08
C TRP A 93 -13.02 0.58 -10.18
N ASN A 94 -13.77 0.52 -9.07
CA ASN A 94 -15.12 -0.05 -9.03
C ASN A 94 -16.21 0.93 -9.49
N SER A 95 -15.89 2.22 -9.66
CA SER A 95 -16.87 3.23 -10.08
C SER A 95 -17.42 2.95 -11.49
N ASN A 96 -18.60 3.50 -11.78
CA ASN A 96 -19.24 3.33 -13.10
C ASN A 96 -18.43 3.95 -14.24
N GLU A 97 -17.64 4.97 -13.96
CA GLU A 97 -16.78 5.65 -14.91
C GLU A 97 -15.63 4.78 -15.35
N TYR A 98 -14.98 4.07 -14.42
CA TYR A 98 -13.83 3.23 -14.68
C TYR A 98 -14.23 1.78 -15.00
N ARG A 99 -14.93 1.09 -14.11
CA ARG A 99 -15.30 -0.34 -14.23
C ARG A 99 -14.11 -1.24 -14.52
N PHE A 100 -12.99 -0.97 -13.87
CA PHE A 100 -11.77 -1.75 -14.02
C PHE A 100 -11.80 -3.05 -13.25
N ILE A 101 -12.60 -3.08 -12.16
CA ILE A 101 -12.78 -4.24 -11.30
C ILE A 101 -14.26 -4.50 -11.03
N GLU A 102 -14.54 -5.73 -10.60
CA GLU A 102 -15.81 -6.14 -10.01
C GLU A 102 -15.52 -6.80 -8.67
N LEU A 103 -16.16 -6.32 -7.61
CA LEU A 103 -16.10 -6.91 -6.28
C LEU A 103 -17.14 -8.04 -6.15
N ASP A 104 -16.77 -9.06 -5.36
CA ASP A 104 -17.70 -10.13 -4.99
C ASP A 104 -18.84 -9.58 -4.12
N ASP A 105 -20.02 -10.18 -4.23
CA ASP A 105 -21.21 -9.79 -3.49
C ASP A 105 -21.04 -9.92 -1.96
N ALA A 106 -20.13 -10.79 -1.51
CA ALA A 106 -19.79 -10.94 -0.09
C ALA A 106 -19.05 -9.72 0.48
N PHE A 107 -18.46 -8.88 -0.36
CA PHE A 107 -17.66 -7.70 0.01
C PHE A 107 -18.21 -6.38 -0.57
N SER A 108 -19.44 -6.43 -1.07
CA SER A 108 -20.15 -5.26 -1.59
C SER A 108 -21.61 -5.29 -1.14
N THR A 109 -22.24 -4.13 -0.99
CA THR A 109 -23.67 -4.08 -0.71
C THR A 109 -24.44 -3.49 -1.88
N GLY A 110 -25.64 -4.05 -2.13
CA GLY A 110 -26.60 -3.45 -3.03
C GLY A 110 -27.28 -2.23 -2.40
N SER A 111 -27.75 -1.33 -3.22
CA SER A 111 -28.63 -0.26 -2.74
C SER A 111 -30.06 -0.78 -2.56
N SER A 112 -30.72 -0.46 -1.45
CA SER A 112 -32.12 -0.76 -1.22
C SER A 112 -33.08 -0.05 -2.20
N ILE A 113 -32.59 1.02 -2.83
CA ILE A 113 -33.37 1.87 -3.77
C ILE A 113 -32.94 1.64 -5.23
N MET A 114 -31.66 1.32 -5.46
CA MET A 114 -31.08 1.14 -6.79
C MET A 114 -30.58 -0.29 -6.98
N PRO A 115 -31.37 -1.22 -7.53
CA PRO A 115 -31.01 -2.65 -7.61
C PRO A 115 -29.72 -2.94 -8.41
N GLN A 116 -29.34 -2.04 -9.30
CA GLN A 116 -28.14 -2.17 -10.13
C GLN A 116 -26.85 -1.69 -9.46
N LYS A 117 -26.95 -1.03 -8.29
CA LYS A 117 -25.80 -0.40 -7.62
C LYS A 117 -25.12 -1.37 -6.68
N LYS A 118 -23.84 -1.64 -6.90
CA LYS A 118 -22.94 -2.30 -5.96
C LYS A 118 -21.97 -1.27 -5.39
N ASN A 119 -21.94 -1.15 -4.07
CA ASN A 119 -21.03 -0.23 -3.39
C ASN A 119 -19.79 -0.97 -2.89
N PRO A 120 -18.59 -0.39 -2.96
CA PRO A 120 -17.37 -0.98 -2.43
C PRO A 120 -17.26 -0.75 -0.90
N ASP A 121 -18.28 -1.18 -0.13
CA ASP A 121 -18.44 -0.81 1.29
C ASP A 121 -17.26 -1.19 2.16
N ILE A 122 -16.65 -2.37 1.92
CA ILE A 122 -15.47 -2.79 2.69
C ILE A 122 -14.30 -1.82 2.45
N ALA A 123 -14.07 -1.41 1.22
CA ALA A 123 -13.02 -0.44 0.90
C ALA A 123 -13.32 0.94 1.55
N GLU A 124 -14.57 1.40 1.49
CA GLU A 124 -14.99 2.65 2.11
C GLU A 124 -14.85 2.61 3.63
N LEU A 125 -15.29 1.52 4.28
CA LEU A 125 -15.18 1.34 5.72
C LEU A 125 -13.73 1.23 6.19
N VAL A 126 -12.86 0.52 5.48
CA VAL A 126 -11.42 0.47 5.79
C VAL A 126 -10.80 1.87 5.73
N ARG A 127 -11.12 2.63 4.68
CA ARG A 127 -10.70 4.03 4.54
C ARG A 127 -11.17 4.88 5.72
N GLY A 128 -12.44 4.76 6.12
CA GLY A 128 -13.02 5.50 7.25
C GLY A 128 -12.42 5.09 8.61
N LYS A 129 -12.24 3.78 8.84
CA LYS A 129 -11.67 3.24 10.11
C LYS A 129 -10.21 3.63 10.34
N THR A 130 -9.48 4.04 9.32
CA THR A 130 -8.12 4.55 9.44
C THR A 130 -8.04 5.74 10.40
N GLY A 131 -9.01 6.67 10.35
CA GLY A 131 -9.08 7.79 11.26
C GLY A 131 -9.27 7.37 12.73
N ARG A 132 -9.98 6.27 12.99
CA ARG A 132 -10.15 5.73 14.33
C ARG A 132 -8.82 5.27 14.94
N VAL A 133 -8.00 4.55 14.17
CA VAL A 133 -6.67 4.09 14.62
C VAL A 133 -5.71 5.26 14.81
N TYR A 134 -5.75 6.27 13.95
CA TYR A 134 -4.98 7.51 14.14
C TYR A 134 -5.38 8.24 15.42
N GLY A 135 -6.70 8.29 15.69
CA GLY A 135 -7.22 8.87 16.93
C GLY A 135 -6.68 8.19 18.18
N ALA A 136 -6.56 6.85 18.18
CA ALA A 136 -6.00 6.08 19.28
C ALA A 136 -4.52 6.44 19.54
N LEU A 137 -3.70 6.52 18.49
CA LEU A 137 -2.29 6.95 18.61
C LEU A 137 -2.19 8.37 19.17
N MET A 138 -2.93 9.31 18.64
CA MET A 138 -2.91 10.70 19.09
C MET A 138 -3.40 10.84 20.54
N SER A 139 -4.40 10.05 20.92
CA SER A 139 -4.92 10.02 22.28
C SER A 139 -3.88 9.52 23.27
N LEU A 140 -3.18 8.40 22.97
CA LEU A 140 -2.14 7.88 23.83
C LEU A 140 -0.95 8.84 23.96
N LEU A 141 -0.48 9.42 22.84
CA LEU A 141 0.56 10.45 22.87
C LEU A 141 0.16 11.65 23.73
N THR A 142 -1.10 12.06 23.67
CA THR A 142 -1.63 13.17 24.48
C THR A 142 -1.70 12.80 25.96
N THR A 143 -2.08 11.58 26.29
CA THR A 143 -2.10 11.07 27.67
C THR A 143 -0.69 11.08 28.26
N MET A 144 0.29 10.57 27.52
CA MET A 144 1.66 10.38 28.03
C MET A 144 2.48 11.67 28.14
N LYS A 145 2.20 12.69 27.33
CA LYS A 145 3.05 13.89 27.12
C LYS A 145 3.36 14.74 28.36
N GLY A 146 2.61 14.63 29.44
CA GLY A 146 2.73 15.58 30.55
C GLY A 146 2.58 14.96 31.93
N ILE A 147 2.54 13.65 32.07
CA ILE A 147 2.46 12.94 33.32
C ILE A 147 3.84 12.83 33.96
N PRO A 148 3.94 12.88 35.30
CA PRO A 148 5.21 12.71 36.01
C PRO A 148 5.70 11.27 35.96
N LEU A 149 6.94 11.05 36.44
CA LEU A 149 7.56 9.73 36.51
C LEU A 149 6.75 8.74 37.35
N ALA A 150 7.01 7.45 37.18
CA ALA A 150 6.29 6.32 37.73
C ALA A 150 4.86 6.16 37.14
N TYR A 151 3.95 5.54 37.88
CA TYR A 151 2.60 5.26 37.39
C TYR A 151 1.60 6.35 37.83
N ASN A 152 0.78 6.77 36.87
CA ASN A 152 -0.36 7.65 37.07
C ASN A 152 -1.62 7.02 36.52
N LYS A 153 -2.77 7.32 37.11
CA LYS A 153 -4.09 6.75 36.67
C LYS A 153 -4.44 7.08 35.24
N ASP A 154 -3.91 8.17 34.69
CA ASP A 154 -4.01 8.56 33.27
C ASP A 154 -3.60 7.43 32.33
N MET A 155 -2.61 6.62 32.73
CA MET A 155 -2.14 5.48 31.95
C MET A 155 -3.17 4.35 31.78
N GLN A 156 -4.31 4.37 32.50
CA GLN A 156 -5.38 3.39 32.27
C GLN A 156 -6.07 3.55 30.91
N GLU A 157 -6.00 4.76 30.34
CA GLU A 157 -6.50 5.04 28.99
C GLU A 157 -5.73 4.29 27.88
N ASP A 158 -4.58 3.72 28.19
CA ASP A 158 -3.77 2.95 27.26
C ASP A 158 -4.47 1.70 26.70
N LYS A 159 -5.34 1.05 27.50
CA LYS A 159 -5.90 -0.27 27.22
C LYS A 159 -7.01 -0.23 26.17
N GLU A 160 -8.05 0.57 26.42
CA GLU A 160 -9.18 0.65 25.49
C GLU A 160 -8.75 1.10 24.11
N LEU A 161 -7.90 2.13 24.05
CA LEU A 161 -7.37 2.67 22.81
C LEU A 161 -6.56 1.63 22.01
N SER A 162 -5.69 0.90 22.72
CA SER A 162 -4.79 -0.07 22.08
C SER A 162 -5.54 -1.32 21.61
N PHE A 163 -6.47 -1.85 22.43
CA PHE A 163 -7.27 -3.01 22.07
C PHE A 163 -8.21 -2.70 20.91
N ASP A 164 -8.89 -1.55 20.97
CA ASP A 164 -9.77 -1.11 19.90
C ASP A 164 -9.02 -0.90 18.56
N ALA A 165 -7.85 -0.26 18.61
CA ALA A 165 -7.02 -0.07 17.43
C ALA A 165 -6.53 -1.39 16.82
N PHE A 166 -6.12 -2.34 17.68
CA PHE A 166 -5.70 -3.67 17.26
C PHE A 166 -6.83 -4.44 16.60
N ASP A 167 -7.99 -4.53 17.26
CA ASP A 167 -9.16 -5.26 16.73
C ASP A 167 -9.66 -4.62 15.43
N THR A 168 -9.67 -3.29 15.37
CA THR A 168 -10.02 -2.55 14.16
C THR A 168 -9.07 -2.87 13.00
N ALA A 169 -7.75 -2.78 13.22
CA ALA A 169 -6.76 -3.06 12.19
C ALA A 169 -6.80 -4.52 11.74
N LYS A 170 -6.88 -5.48 12.69
CA LYS A 170 -7.00 -6.92 12.41
C LYS A 170 -8.25 -7.23 11.57
N GLY A 171 -9.39 -6.67 11.95
CA GLY A 171 -10.66 -6.83 11.22
C GLY A 171 -10.56 -6.26 9.80
N CYS A 172 -9.98 -5.06 9.65
CA CYS A 172 -9.76 -4.44 8.34
C CYS A 172 -8.84 -5.28 7.45
N ILE A 173 -7.73 -5.79 7.97
CA ILE A 173 -6.81 -6.66 7.20
C ILE A 173 -7.54 -7.93 6.73
N SER A 174 -8.31 -8.58 7.59
CA SER A 174 -9.01 -9.83 7.26
C SER A 174 -10.06 -9.63 6.18
N LEU A 175 -10.88 -8.59 6.29
CA LEU A 175 -11.90 -8.26 5.30
C LEU A 175 -11.28 -7.80 3.98
N PHE A 176 -10.23 -6.99 4.06
CA PHE A 176 -9.51 -6.51 2.88
C PHE A 176 -8.86 -7.66 2.11
N LYS A 177 -8.28 -8.64 2.81
CA LYS A 177 -7.74 -9.85 2.18
C LYS A 177 -8.82 -10.60 1.42
N GLY A 178 -9.97 -10.89 2.04
CA GLY A 178 -11.08 -11.59 1.39
C GLY A 178 -11.59 -10.84 0.15
N MET A 179 -11.70 -9.52 0.22
CA MET A 179 -12.10 -8.68 -0.92
C MET A 179 -11.11 -8.77 -2.08
N ILE A 180 -9.80 -8.74 -1.82
CA ILE A 180 -8.76 -8.87 -2.86
C ILE A 180 -8.73 -10.26 -3.47
N ASP A 181 -8.88 -11.32 -2.66
CA ASP A 181 -8.83 -12.71 -3.12
C ASP A 181 -9.98 -13.04 -4.11
N THR A 182 -11.09 -12.33 -4.01
CA THR A 182 -12.29 -12.58 -4.83
C THR A 182 -12.52 -11.56 -5.94
N MET A 183 -11.75 -10.46 -5.94
CA MET A 183 -11.87 -9.37 -6.91
C MET A 183 -11.54 -9.81 -8.33
N LYS A 184 -12.38 -9.42 -9.29
CA LYS A 184 -12.19 -9.70 -10.72
C LYS A 184 -11.73 -8.45 -11.47
N PHE A 185 -10.78 -8.63 -12.40
CA PHE A 185 -10.27 -7.53 -13.24
C PHE A 185 -10.94 -7.54 -14.62
N ASN A 186 -11.37 -6.37 -15.07
CA ASN A 186 -11.87 -6.16 -16.43
C ASN A 186 -10.74 -5.69 -17.35
N ASN A 187 -9.91 -6.64 -17.78
CA ASN A 187 -8.72 -6.37 -18.57
C ASN A 187 -9.02 -5.61 -19.85
N LYS A 188 -10.14 -5.95 -20.56
CA LYS A 188 -10.53 -5.27 -21.81
C LYS A 188 -10.82 -3.79 -21.58
N ARG A 189 -11.49 -3.46 -20.48
CA ARG A 189 -11.81 -2.06 -20.14
C ARG A 189 -10.55 -1.28 -19.76
N MET A 190 -9.64 -1.91 -19.00
CA MET A 190 -8.36 -1.32 -18.63
C MET A 190 -7.48 -1.04 -19.84
N GLU A 191 -7.38 -1.99 -20.77
CA GLU A 191 -6.64 -1.86 -22.04
C GLU A 191 -7.19 -0.74 -22.91
N ALA A 192 -8.51 -0.70 -23.12
CA ALA A 192 -9.16 0.36 -23.89
C ALA A 192 -8.92 1.75 -23.27
N SER A 193 -8.95 1.85 -21.94
CA SER A 193 -8.66 3.10 -21.24
C SER A 193 -7.20 3.55 -21.41
N ALA A 194 -6.26 2.60 -21.38
CA ALA A 194 -4.84 2.90 -21.57
C ALA A 194 -4.57 3.37 -23.02
N LYS A 195 -5.21 2.79 -24.01
CA LYS A 195 -5.08 3.19 -25.43
C LYS A 195 -5.53 4.64 -25.66
N ASN A 196 -6.67 5.03 -25.10
CA ASN A 196 -7.23 6.38 -25.28
C ASN A 196 -6.50 7.49 -24.52
N GLY A 197 -5.58 7.16 -23.62
CA GLY A 197 -4.84 8.13 -22.80
C GLY A 197 -3.49 8.55 -23.34
N PHE A 198 -3.14 8.21 -24.58
CA PHE A 198 -1.81 8.47 -25.18
C PHE A 198 -0.64 8.01 -24.31
N THR A 199 -0.84 6.92 -23.56
CA THR A 199 0.17 6.41 -22.60
C THR A 199 1.45 5.96 -23.29
N ASN A 200 1.39 5.67 -24.57
CA ASN A 200 2.48 5.28 -25.46
C ASN A 200 3.21 6.47 -26.15
N ALA A 201 2.80 7.70 -25.88
CA ALA A 201 3.44 8.88 -26.49
C ALA A 201 4.94 9.00 -26.11
N THR A 202 5.31 8.64 -24.87
CA THR A 202 6.71 8.61 -24.45
C THR A 202 7.51 7.57 -25.24
N ASP A 203 6.92 6.41 -25.54
CA ASP A 203 7.58 5.36 -26.32
C ASP A 203 7.77 5.78 -27.78
N ALA A 204 6.85 6.59 -28.32
CA ALA A 204 7.02 7.21 -29.64
C ALA A 204 8.18 8.22 -29.66
N ALA A 205 8.37 8.99 -28.58
CA ALA A 205 9.54 9.87 -28.47
C ALA A 205 10.84 9.08 -28.31
N ASP A 206 10.85 8.02 -27.51
CA ASP A 206 11.99 7.11 -27.35
C ASP A 206 12.37 6.43 -28.67
N TYR A 207 11.38 6.07 -29.50
CA TYR A 207 11.61 5.54 -30.86
C TYR A 207 12.42 6.52 -31.72
N LEU A 208 12.03 7.78 -31.76
CA LEU A 208 12.77 8.82 -32.50
C LEU A 208 14.18 9.03 -31.95
N VAL A 209 14.34 9.04 -30.61
CA VAL A 209 15.65 9.17 -29.96
C VAL A 209 16.57 8.02 -30.36
N LYS A 210 16.07 6.78 -30.40
CA LYS A 210 16.84 5.61 -30.86
C LYS A 210 17.26 5.70 -32.34
N LYS A 211 16.52 6.45 -33.14
CA LYS A 211 16.84 6.76 -34.54
C LYS A 211 17.72 8.05 -34.69
N GLY A 212 18.21 8.60 -33.60
CA GLY A 212 19.18 9.69 -33.59
C GLY A 212 18.62 11.11 -33.48
N VAL A 213 17.29 11.25 -33.26
CA VAL A 213 16.67 12.56 -33.06
C VAL A 213 16.94 13.02 -31.60
N PRO A 214 17.41 14.26 -31.36
CA PRO A 214 17.57 14.75 -30.00
C PRO A 214 16.26 14.70 -29.20
N PHE A 215 16.31 14.30 -27.90
CA PHE A 215 15.12 14.09 -27.08
C PHE A 215 14.15 15.27 -27.08
N ARG A 216 14.66 16.51 -26.98
CA ARG A 216 13.81 17.72 -26.97
C ARG A 216 13.03 17.89 -28.28
N GLU A 217 13.65 17.56 -29.41
CA GLU A 217 13.02 17.59 -30.73
C GLU A 217 12.00 16.46 -30.87
N ALA A 218 12.38 15.24 -30.50
CA ALA A 218 11.49 14.08 -30.48
C ALA A 218 10.21 14.34 -29.67
N HIS A 219 10.36 14.95 -28.46
CA HIS A 219 9.22 15.35 -27.64
C HIS A 219 8.31 16.36 -28.35
N GLY A 220 8.87 17.35 -29.05
CA GLY A 220 8.11 18.33 -29.83
C GLY A 220 7.34 17.69 -30.99
N ILE A 221 7.99 16.78 -31.73
CA ILE A 221 7.38 16.00 -32.83
C ILE A 221 6.18 15.18 -32.32
N VAL A 222 6.37 14.43 -31.22
CA VAL A 222 5.30 13.60 -30.65
C VAL A 222 4.17 14.46 -30.09
N GLY A 223 4.47 15.63 -29.52
CA GLY A 223 3.47 16.60 -29.10
C GLY A 223 2.55 17.04 -30.25
N GLN A 224 3.10 17.27 -31.44
CA GLN A 224 2.30 17.57 -32.64
C GLN A 224 1.40 16.39 -33.05
N LEU A 225 1.91 15.16 -33.02
CA LEU A 225 1.12 13.96 -33.31
C LEU A 225 -0.04 13.79 -32.32
N VAL A 226 0.20 14.00 -31.01
CA VAL A 226 -0.85 13.93 -29.98
C VAL A 226 -1.93 14.99 -30.22
N LEU A 227 -1.56 16.24 -30.57
CA LEU A 227 -2.52 17.28 -30.91
C LEU A 227 -3.37 16.88 -32.13
N MET A 228 -2.74 16.35 -33.19
CA MET A 228 -3.45 15.85 -34.37
C MET A 228 -4.43 14.71 -34.01
N CYS A 229 -4.03 13.79 -33.13
CA CYS A 229 -4.89 12.71 -32.67
C CYS A 229 -6.09 13.23 -31.86
N ILE A 230 -5.88 14.23 -31.00
CA ILE A 230 -6.96 14.88 -30.24
C ILE A 230 -7.97 15.54 -31.19
N GLU A 231 -7.51 16.29 -32.19
CA GLU A 231 -8.38 16.93 -33.19
C GLU A 231 -9.20 15.92 -34.01
N LYS A 232 -8.60 14.78 -34.31
CA LYS A 232 -9.27 13.69 -35.06
C LYS A 232 -10.06 12.73 -34.19
N ASN A 233 -9.94 12.82 -32.85
CA ASN A 233 -10.51 11.88 -31.88
C ASN A 233 -10.10 10.42 -32.13
N ILE A 234 -8.81 10.18 -32.37
CA ILE A 234 -8.18 8.87 -32.57
C ILE A 234 -6.98 8.67 -31.67
N ALA A 235 -6.51 7.43 -31.52
CA ALA A 235 -5.27 7.12 -30.80
C ALA A 235 -4.04 7.27 -31.71
N LEU A 236 -2.83 7.28 -31.14
CA LEU A 236 -1.59 7.30 -31.90
C LEU A 236 -1.47 6.11 -32.85
N ASP A 237 -1.88 4.94 -32.42
CA ASP A 237 -1.86 3.68 -33.20
C ASP A 237 -2.75 3.75 -34.46
N ASP A 238 -3.71 4.68 -34.50
CA ASP A 238 -4.66 4.82 -35.62
C ASP A 238 -4.19 5.80 -36.70
N LEU A 239 -3.06 6.52 -36.48
CA LEU A 239 -2.46 7.37 -37.50
C LEU A 239 -1.86 6.55 -38.63
N SER A 240 -2.02 7.01 -39.89
CA SER A 240 -1.36 6.41 -41.03
C SER A 240 0.17 6.74 -41.03
N LEU A 241 0.95 5.91 -41.75
CA LEU A 241 2.38 6.15 -41.88
C LEU A 241 2.68 7.48 -42.59
N GLU A 242 1.82 7.88 -43.54
CA GLU A 242 1.92 9.18 -44.20
C GLU A 242 1.76 10.33 -43.23
N GLU A 243 0.85 10.23 -42.28
CA GLU A 243 0.65 11.26 -41.23
C GLU A 243 1.82 11.33 -40.29
N TYR A 244 2.39 10.19 -39.90
CA TYR A 244 3.64 10.16 -39.14
C TYR A 244 4.79 10.82 -39.89
N LYS A 245 4.98 10.47 -41.19
CA LYS A 245 6.04 11.00 -42.05
C LYS A 245 5.85 12.47 -42.39
N ALA A 246 4.61 12.96 -42.39
CA ALA A 246 4.34 14.40 -42.60
C ALA A 246 4.87 15.26 -41.44
N VAL A 247 4.92 14.73 -40.22
CA VAL A 247 5.48 15.42 -39.05
C VAL A 247 7.00 15.20 -38.94
N SER A 248 7.47 13.99 -39.20
CA SER A 248 8.91 13.70 -39.27
C SER A 248 9.22 12.54 -40.22
N PRO A 249 10.12 12.71 -41.20
CA PRO A 249 10.51 11.67 -42.15
C PRO A 249 11.26 10.50 -41.52
N VAL A 250 11.62 10.59 -40.24
CA VAL A 250 12.34 9.55 -39.49
C VAL A 250 11.43 8.38 -39.11
N PHE A 251 10.10 8.60 -39.07
CA PHE A 251 9.14 7.50 -38.84
C PHE A 251 9.12 6.48 -39.98
N ASP A 252 9.00 5.21 -39.59
CA ASP A 252 8.81 4.12 -40.53
C ASP A 252 7.79 3.11 -39.98
N GLU A 253 7.44 2.02 -40.72
CA GLU A 253 6.43 1.05 -40.35
C GLU A 253 6.66 0.41 -38.97
N ASP A 254 7.90 0.33 -38.52
CA ASP A 254 8.27 -0.21 -37.22
C ASP A 254 7.78 0.63 -36.02
N ILE A 255 7.22 1.84 -36.28
CA ILE A 255 6.60 2.66 -35.22
C ILE A 255 5.42 1.94 -34.56
N TYR A 256 4.56 1.27 -35.31
CA TYR A 256 3.37 0.60 -34.80
C TYR A 256 3.71 -0.50 -33.79
N GLU A 257 4.78 -1.26 -34.04
CA GLU A 257 5.27 -2.23 -33.08
C GLU A 257 5.90 -1.52 -31.85
N ALA A 258 6.65 -0.46 -32.09
CA ALA A 258 7.36 0.26 -31.04
C ALA A 258 6.41 0.90 -30.01
N ILE A 259 5.25 1.38 -30.43
CA ILE A 259 4.25 2.05 -29.58
C ILE A 259 3.10 1.14 -29.16
N SER A 260 3.08 -0.15 -29.56
CA SER A 260 2.05 -1.06 -29.07
C SER A 260 2.09 -1.13 -27.54
N LEU A 261 0.94 -1.10 -26.87
CA LEU A 261 0.87 -1.13 -25.39
C LEU A 261 1.63 -2.31 -24.81
N GLN A 262 1.58 -3.47 -25.48
CA GLN A 262 2.33 -4.66 -25.07
C GLN A 262 3.84 -4.41 -25.11
N THR A 263 4.35 -3.90 -26.24
CA THR A 263 5.78 -3.59 -26.41
C THR A 263 6.25 -2.53 -25.41
N CYS A 264 5.43 -1.50 -25.16
CA CYS A 264 5.73 -0.45 -24.17
C CYS A 264 5.94 -1.04 -22.78
N VAL A 265 5.18 -2.05 -22.39
CA VAL A 265 5.36 -2.73 -21.09
C VAL A 265 6.54 -3.69 -21.13
N ASP A 266 6.65 -4.53 -22.15
CA ASP A 266 7.66 -5.59 -22.26
C ASP A 266 9.09 -5.04 -22.30
N LYS A 267 9.29 -3.89 -22.93
CA LYS A 267 10.61 -3.22 -23.02
C LYS A 267 11.01 -2.43 -21.76
N ARG A 268 10.20 -2.39 -20.70
CA ARG A 268 10.58 -1.82 -19.40
C ARG A 268 11.41 -2.83 -18.59
N LEU A 269 12.72 -2.91 -18.88
CA LEU A 269 13.62 -3.97 -18.35
C LEU A 269 14.51 -3.54 -17.19
N THR A 270 14.46 -2.29 -16.74
CA THR A 270 15.21 -1.83 -15.57
C THR A 270 14.65 -2.44 -14.28
N LEU A 271 15.51 -2.70 -13.28
CA LEU A 271 15.06 -3.27 -12.00
C LEU A 271 13.94 -2.40 -11.38
N GLY A 272 12.81 -3.04 -11.06
CA GLY A 272 11.62 -2.38 -10.56
C GLY A 272 10.63 -1.89 -11.62
N ALA A 273 10.96 -2.00 -12.90
CA ALA A 273 10.07 -1.68 -14.00
C ALA A 273 8.97 -2.77 -14.19
N PRO A 274 7.85 -2.44 -14.86
CA PRO A 274 6.71 -3.34 -15.00
C PRO A 274 6.86 -4.47 -16.04
N GLY A 275 7.96 -4.53 -16.78
CA GLY A 275 8.18 -5.57 -17.78
C GLY A 275 8.11 -6.98 -17.17
N PRO A 276 7.43 -7.94 -17.84
CA PRO A 276 7.16 -9.26 -17.27
C PRO A 276 8.42 -10.00 -16.80
N GLU A 277 9.52 -9.91 -17.53
CA GLU A 277 10.78 -10.56 -17.17
C GLU A 277 11.31 -10.05 -15.82
N VAL A 278 11.34 -8.75 -15.62
CA VAL A 278 11.80 -8.13 -14.37
C VAL A 278 10.81 -8.40 -13.25
N MET A 279 9.53 -8.30 -13.55
CA MET A 279 8.46 -8.48 -12.59
C MET A 279 8.44 -9.91 -12.03
N ASN A 280 8.61 -10.93 -12.87
CA ASN A 280 8.70 -12.32 -12.44
C ASN A 280 9.88 -12.55 -11.50
N LYS A 281 11.06 -11.94 -11.78
CA LYS A 281 12.22 -12.01 -10.87
C LYS A 281 11.90 -11.39 -9.50
N VAL A 282 11.23 -10.26 -9.48
CA VAL A 282 10.87 -9.57 -8.23
C VAL A 282 9.79 -10.34 -7.46
N ILE A 283 8.79 -10.90 -8.14
CA ILE A 283 7.77 -11.76 -7.52
C ILE A 283 8.43 -12.96 -6.84
N ALA A 284 9.32 -13.66 -7.52
CA ALA A 284 10.03 -14.81 -6.95
C ALA A 284 10.84 -14.46 -5.68
N ILE A 285 11.42 -13.25 -5.60
CA ILE A 285 12.10 -12.77 -4.39
C ILE A 285 11.10 -12.62 -3.23
N TYR A 286 9.89 -12.12 -3.49
CA TYR A 286 8.87 -11.95 -2.44
C TYR A 286 8.21 -13.27 -2.05
N ASP A 287 8.00 -14.19 -2.98
CA ASP A 287 7.47 -15.51 -2.68
C ASP A 287 8.44 -16.26 -1.75
N LYS A 288 9.74 -16.28 -2.09
CA LYS A 288 10.76 -16.84 -1.20
C LYS A 288 10.76 -16.20 0.19
N TYR A 289 10.63 -14.88 0.29
CA TYR A 289 10.54 -14.19 1.57
C TYR A 289 9.31 -14.62 2.38
N MET A 290 8.17 -14.88 1.74
CA MET A 290 6.95 -15.33 2.42
C MET A 290 7.06 -16.78 2.91
N ASP A 291 7.77 -17.65 2.19
CA ASP A 291 8.00 -19.04 2.57
C ASP A 291 8.97 -19.17 3.75
N GLU A 292 9.93 -18.24 3.88
CA GLU A 292 10.94 -18.24 4.94
C GLU A 292 10.48 -17.57 6.25
N ASN A 293 9.31 -16.95 6.26
CA ASN A 293 8.83 -16.12 7.35
C ASN A 293 7.32 -16.25 7.59
#